data_9c2019f829f9b1dcd748bfb563c5c93a
#
_entry.id   9c2019f829f9b1dcd748bfb563c5c93a
#
_cell.length_a   1.000
_cell.length_b   1.000
_cell.length_c   1.000
_cell.angle_alpha   90.00
_cell.angle_beta   90.00
_cell.angle_gamma   90.00
#
_symmetry.space_group_name_H-M   'P 1'
#
loop_
_entity.id
_entity.type
_entity.pdbx_description
1 polymer ?
#
loop_
_entity_poly.entity_id
_entity_poly.type
_entity_poly.pdbx_seq_one_letter_code
_entity_poly.pdbx_strand_id
1 'polypeptide(L)'
;MNNLLHSAILASLKAGKHIAAVYEKGFEVEYKSDASPVTIADKQANQIIEEYLSIHNIPMLGEEGIHFDYDERKHWDKLWIVDPLDGTKEFVKRNGEFTVNIALSVKGVPVIGVIFSPVFKDLYFASDELGSFKMDRHIYIELEDKIKDLSLEQIISSSKKLPLQQLPKVYTVVASRSHQNGDIRKYIQALKNSKGEIDTIYTGSSIKMCWIAEGKAHEYPRYGRTMEWDTCAGHCILKNAGGAIVEMETKENLRYNKLDIANPNFLAYRAE
;
A
#
# COMPACT_ATOMS: atom_id res chain seq x y z
N MET A 1 17.74 -3.95 -9.46
CA MET A 1 16.50 -3.83 -8.66
C MET A 1 16.79 -3.69 -7.16
N ASN A 2 17.76 -4.40 -6.59
CA ASN A 2 18.03 -4.43 -5.14
C ASN A 2 18.27 -3.04 -4.51
N ASN A 3 19.07 -2.18 -5.14
CA ASN A 3 19.31 -0.82 -4.63
C ASN A 3 18.03 0.03 -4.62
N LEU A 4 17.15 -0.15 -5.61
CA LEU A 4 15.87 0.57 -5.68
C LEU A 4 14.93 0.14 -4.55
N LEU A 5 14.81 -1.17 -4.32
CA LEU A 5 14.00 -1.71 -3.21
C LEU A 5 14.56 -1.24 -1.86
N HIS A 6 15.88 -1.31 -1.68
CA HIS A 6 16.52 -0.88 -0.43
C HIS A 6 16.25 0.61 -0.15
N SER A 7 16.42 1.49 -1.15
CA SER A 7 16.10 2.92 -1.02
C SER A 7 14.62 3.15 -0.67
N ALA A 8 13.70 2.43 -1.31
CA ALA A 8 12.28 2.54 -1.02
C ALA A 8 11.93 2.09 0.42
N ILE A 9 12.56 1.02 0.91
CA ILE A 9 12.40 0.58 2.31
C ILE A 9 12.89 1.68 3.26
N LEU A 10 14.10 2.18 3.08
CA LEU A 10 14.66 3.21 3.96
C LEU A 10 13.84 4.51 3.93
N ALA A 11 13.37 4.92 2.73
CA ALA A 11 12.49 6.06 2.56
C ALA A 11 11.18 5.89 3.35
N SER A 12 10.52 4.74 3.22
CA SER A 12 9.26 4.45 3.91
C SER A 12 9.41 4.45 5.42
N LEU A 13 10.50 3.89 5.94
CA LEU A 13 10.79 3.86 7.37
C LEU A 13 11.09 5.24 7.93
N LYS A 14 11.88 6.04 7.21
CA LYS A 14 12.22 7.41 7.62
C LYS A 14 10.99 8.31 7.61
N ALA A 15 10.19 8.26 6.54
CA ALA A 15 8.92 8.98 6.44
C ALA A 15 7.94 8.54 7.53
N GLY A 16 7.78 7.24 7.73
CA GLY A 16 6.89 6.71 8.77
C GLY A 16 7.30 7.07 10.19
N LYS A 17 8.60 7.11 10.50
CA LYS A 17 9.10 7.60 11.80
C LYS A 17 8.74 9.08 12.01
N HIS A 18 8.85 9.89 10.96
CA HIS A 18 8.44 11.29 11.00
C HIS A 18 6.93 11.45 11.21
N ILE A 19 6.11 10.72 10.44
CA ILE A 19 4.65 10.69 10.59
C ILE A 19 4.25 10.30 12.01
N ALA A 20 4.86 9.25 12.59
CA ALA A 20 4.58 8.82 13.95
C ALA A 20 4.88 9.94 14.97
N ALA A 21 5.98 10.66 14.80
CA ALA A 21 6.33 11.79 15.69
C ALA A 21 5.31 12.94 15.61
N VAL A 22 4.80 13.27 14.41
CA VAL A 22 3.73 14.26 14.24
C VAL A 22 2.42 13.75 14.86
N TYR A 23 2.11 12.48 14.63
CA TYR A 23 0.91 11.83 15.18
C TYR A 23 0.87 11.87 16.71
N GLU A 24 2.00 11.65 17.39
CA GLU A 24 2.10 11.69 18.85
C GLU A 24 1.98 13.11 19.41
N LYS A 25 2.66 14.09 18.79
CA LYS A 25 2.70 15.49 19.26
C LYS A 25 1.39 16.26 19.05
N GLY A 26 0.56 15.82 18.11
CA GLY A 26 -0.60 16.55 17.62
C GLY A 26 -0.29 17.36 16.36
N PHE A 27 -1.33 17.68 15.61
CA PHE A 27 -1.23 18.31 14.28
C PHE A 27 -2.49 19.13 13.98
N GLU A 28 -2.34 20.10 13.09
CA GLU A 28 -3.45 20.80 12.47
C GLU A 28 -3.86 20.10 11.18
N VAL A 29 -5.14 20.15 10.84
CA VAL A 29 -5.71 19.56 9.62
C VAL A 29 -6.04 20.69 8.66
N GLU A 30 -5.45 20.63 7.47
CA GLU A 30 -5.84 21.43 6.32
C GLU A 30 -6.76 20.61 5.42
N TYR A 31 -7.51 21.25 4.54
CA TYR A 31 -8.37 20.57 3.58
C TYR A 31 -7.98 20.98 2.16
N LYS A 32 -7.79 19.98 1.28
CA LYS A 32 -7.56 20.18 -0.14
C LYS A 32 -8.83 20.70 -0.83
N SER A 33 -8.74 21.11 -2.09
CA SER A 33 -9.86 21.62 -2.86
C SER A 33 -11.02 20.63 -3.03
N ASP A 34 -10.75 19.35 -2.95
CA ASP A 34 -11.73 18.24 -2.98
C ASP A 34 -12.28 17.88 -1.59
N ALA A 35 -12.00 18.70 -0.57
CA ALA A 35 -12.35 18.48 0.83
C ALA A 35 -11.70 17.26 1.50
N SER A 36 -10.66 16.64 0.90
CA SER A 36 -9.84 15.64 1.57
C SER A 36 -8.91 16.30 2.59
N PRO A 37 -8.69 15.68 3.76
CA PRO A 37 -7.75 16.21 4.74
C PRO A 37 -6.31 16.03 4.27
N VAL A 38 -5.46 17.01 4.57
CA VAL A 38 -4.01 16.93 4.45
C VAL A 38 -3.38 17.52 5.70
N THR A 39 -2.26 17.00 6.13
CA THR A 39 -1.55 17.49 7.30
C THR A 39 -0.09 17.82 6.95
N ILE A 40 0.59 18.46 7.88
CA ILE A 40 2.04 18.67 7.74
C ILE A 40 2.80 17.36 7.63
N ALA A 41 2.27 16.26 8.19
CA ALA A 41 2.87 14.94 8.09
C ALA A 41 2.94 14.44 6.65
N ASP A 42 1.86 14.63 5.85
CA ASP A 42 1.80 14.24 4.44
C ASP A 42 2.90 14.96 3.63
N LYS A 43 2.96 16.28 3.76
CA LYS A 43 3.90 17.14 3.02
C LYS A 43 5.37 16.82 3.36
N GLN A 44 5.67 16.66 4.65
CA GLN A 44 7.04 16.39 5.11
C GLN A 44 7.46 14.95 4.80
N ALA A 45 6.54 13.98 4.88
CA ALA A 45 6.81 12.61 4.47
C ALA A 45 7.12 12.54 2.96
N ASN A 46 6.39 13.28 2.12
CA ASN A 46 6.68 13.37 0.69
C ASN A 46 8.11 13.88 0.42
N GLN A 47 8.53 14.96 1.08
CA GLN A 47 9.89 15.48 0.94
C GLN A 47 10.96 14.45 1.31
N ILE A 48 10.77 13.74 2.43
CA ILE A 48 11.68 12.69 2.86
C ILE A 48 11.78 11.58 1.81
N ILE A 49 10.66 11.15 1.23
CA ILE A 49 10.64 10.11 0.21
C ILE A 49 11.35 10.59 -1.06
N GLU A 50 11.08 11.81 -1.51
CA GLU A 50 11.75 12.43 -2.66
C GLU A 50 13.28 12.47 -2.49
N GLU A 51 13.79 12.87 -1.33
CA GLU A 51 15.23 12.89 -1.03
C GLU A 51 15.88 11.52 -1.24
N TYR A 52 15.23 10.43 -0.79
CA TYR A 52 15.75 9.08 -0.92
C TYR A 52 15.64 8.52 -2.34
N LEU A 53 14.60 8.89 -3.10
CA LEU A 53 14.33 8.30 -4.41
C LEU A 53 14.96 9.09 -5.57
N SER A 54 15.20 10.39 -5.42
CA SER A 54 15.76 11.26 -6.44
C SER A 54 17.13 10.83 -6.97
N ILE A 55 17.94 10.17 -6.13
CA ILE A 55 19.27 9.66 -6.52
C ILE A 55 19.22 8.65 -7.68
N HIS A 56 18.06 8.08 -7.94
CA HIS A 56 17.87 7.08 -9.00
C HIS A 56 17.45 7.66 -10.34
N ASN A 57 17.19 8.98 -10.43
CA ASN A 57 16.77 9.67 -11.66
C ASN A 57 15.53 9.00 -12.32
N ILE A 58 14.59 8.51 -11.52
CA ILE A 58 13.31 7.95 -11.96
C ILE A 58 12.21 8.95 -11.54
N PRO A 59 11.33 9.38 -12.47
CA PRO A 59 10.25 10.31 -12.14
C PRO A 59 9.30 9.72 -11.11
N MET A 60 8.60 10.58 -10.37
CA MET A 60 7.65 10.21 -9.32
C MET A 60 6.28 10.80 -9.59
N LEU A 61 5.25 9.98 -9.44
CA LEU A 61 3.84 10.34 -9.38
C LEU A 61 3.33 10.03 -7.97
N GLY A 62 2.79 11.01 -7.29
CA GLY A 62 2.30 10.82 -5.92
C GLY A 62 1.04 11.60 -5.61
N GLU A 63 0.45 11.35 -4.45
CA GLU A 63 -0.68 12.13 -3.96
C GLU A 63 -0.26 13.58 -3.64
N GLU A 64 0.95 13.74 -3.12
CA GLU A 64 1.57 15.03 -2.84
C GLU A 64 2.67 15.31 -3.89
N GLY A 65 2.95 16.58 -4.13
CA GLY A 65 4.02 16.99 -5.05
C GLY A 65 3.53 17.43 -6.43
N ILE A 66 4.38 17.28 -7.44
CA ILE A 66 4.13 17.76 -8.80
C ILE A 66 3.34 16.72 -9.59
N HIS A 67 2.22 17.13 -10.17
CA HIS A 67 1.46 16.32 -11.11
C HIS A 67 1.87 16.65 -12.55
N PHE A 68 2.32 15.61 -13.26
CA PHE A 68 2.70 15.70 -14.66
C PHE A 68 1.54 15.34 -15.58
N ASP A 69 1.44 16.02 -16.71
CA ASP A 69 0.44 15.68 -17.73
C ASP A 69 0.69 14.29 -18.31
N TYR A 70 -0.39 13.64 -18.77
CA TYR A 70 -0.26 12.29 -19.34
C TYR A 70 0.63 12.25 -20.56
N ASP A 71 0.61 13.30 -21.40
CA ASP A 71 1.45 13.39 -22.59
C ASP A 71 2.94 13.35 -22.28
N GLU A 72 3.35 13.80 -21.11
CA GLU A 72 4.72 13.64 -20.63
C GLU A 72 4.96 12.24 -20.04
N ARG A 73 4.15 11.83 -19.07
CA ARG A 73 4.41 10.60 -18.29
C ARG A 73 4.11 9.30 -19.06
N LYS A 74 3.33 9.33 -20.16
CA LYS A 74 3.09 8.14 -21.01
C LYS A 74 4.37 7.57 -21.64
N HIS A 75 5.44 8.37 -21.72
CA HIS A 75 6.74 7.97 -22.24
C HIS A 75 7.70 7.43 -21.17
N TRP A 76 7.30 7.40 -19.92
CA TRP A 76 8.13 6.93 -18.81
C TRP A 76 8.01 5.41 -18.65
N ASP A 77 9.06 4.71 -19.02
CA ASP A 77 9.14 3.25 -18.82
C ASP A 77 9.17 2.87 -17.35
N LYS A 78 9.76 3.73 -16.51
CA LYS A 78 9.85 3.54 -15.05
C LYS A 78 9.27 4.74 -14.33
N LEU A 79 8.50 4.48 -13.29
CA LEU A 79 7.81 5.51 -12.54
C LEU A 79 7.68 5.08 -11.08
N TRP A 80 8.15 5.92 -10.15
CA TRP A 80 7.78 5.79 -8.76
C TRP A 80 6.33 6.23 -8.57
N ILE A 81 5.55 5.42 -7.84
CA ILE A 81 4.16 5.74 -7.49
C ILE A 81 4.08 5.73 -5.97
N VAL A 82 3.77 6.88 -5.37
CA VAL A 82 3.95 7.14 -3.94
C VAL A 82 2.70 7.74 -3.31
N ASP A 83 2.31 7.17 -2.17
CA ASP A 83 1.41 7.80 -1.23
C ASP A 83 2.18 7.97 0.09
N PRO A 84 2.56 9.20 0.46
CA PRO A 84 3.32 9.42 1.67
C PRO A 84 2.54 9.14 2.95
N LEU A 85 1.19 9.26 2.92
CA LEU A 85 0.32 8.96 4.05
C LEU A 85 -1.06 8.50 3.56
N ASP A 86 -1.18 7.22 3.13
CA ASP A 86 -2.48 6.62 2.83
C ASP A 86 -3.31 6.44 4.10
N GLY A 87 -4.51 6.97 4.08
CA GLY A 87 -5.43 6.96 5.21
C GLY A 87 -5.34 8.20 6.09
N THR A 88 -5.25 9.40 5.52
CA THR A 88 -5.25 10.66 6.27
C THR A 88 -6.51 10.81 7.14
N LYS A 89 -7.66 10.25 6.73
CA LYS A 89 -8.86 10.19 7.56
C LYS A 89 -8.66 9.35 8.83
N GLU A 90 -7.99 8.23 8.72
CA GLU A 90 -7.62 7.33 9.81
C GLU A 90 -6.57 7.97 10.72
N PHE A 91 -5.64 8.72 10.13
CA PHE A 91 -4.66 9.53 10.85
C PHE A 91 -5.35 10.60 11.71
N VAL A 92 -6.27 11.36 11.12
CA VAL A 92 -7.06 12.39 11.83
C VAL A 92 -7.93 11.79 12.94
N LYS A 93 -8.54 10.63 12.70
CA LYS A 93 -9.35 9.89 13.70
C LYS A 93 -8.54 9.18 14.77
N ARG A 94 -7.22 9.19 14.68
CA ARG A 94 -6.29 8.58 15.63
C ARG A 94 -6.50 7.08 15.88
N ASN A 95 -6.86 6.32 14.82
CA ASN A 95 -7.03 4.86 14.93
C ASN A 95 -5.79 4.05 14.53
N GLY A 96 -4.76 4.70 13.98
CA GLY A 96 -3.48 4.09 13.62
C GLY A 96 -3.47 3.31 12.30
N GLU A 97 -4.59 3.23 11.58
CA GLU A 97 -4.74 2.45 10.35
C GLU A 97 -4.31 3.23 9.10
N PHE A 98 -3.11 3.76 9.09
CA PHE A 98 -2.53 4.50 7.97
C PHE A 98 -1.14 3.96 7.61
N THR A 99 -0.69 4.22 6.38
CA THR A 99 0.54 3.64 5.83
C THR A 99 1.31 4.62 4.96
N VAL A 100 2.60 4.35 4.79
CA VAL A 100 3.44 4.91 3.73
C VAL A 100 3.50 3.89 2.61
N ASN A 101 3.13 4.27 1.39
CA ASN A 101 3.13 3.39 0.22
C ASN A 101 4.15 3.90 -0.81
N ILE A 102 5.10 3.05 -1.20
CA ILE A 102 6.09 3.35 -2.24
C ILE A 102 6.12 2.18 -3.22
N ALA A 103 5.93 2.45 -4.50
CA ALA A 103 6.00 1.44 -5.55
C ALA A 103 6.84 1.90 -6.72
N LEU A 104 7.49 0.96 -7.41
CA LEU A 104 8.06 1.16 -8.73
C LEU A 104 7.21 0.42 -9.76
N SER A 105 6.68 1.16 -10.71
CA SER A 105 6.03 0.61 -11.90
C SER A 105 7.00 0.61 -13.08
N VAL A 106 7.03 -0.49 -13.83
CA VAL A 106 7.76 -0.61 -15.10
C VAL A 106 6.75 -0.96 -16.19
N LYS A 107 6.61 -0.07 -17.18
CA LYS A 107 5.64 -0.22 -18.29
C LYS A 107 4.22 -0.51 -17.79
N GLY A 108 3.82 0.18 -16.72
CA GLY A 108 2.50 0.05 -16.11
C GLY A 108 2.29 -1.21 -15.25
N VAL A 109 3.35 -1.95 -14.92
CA VAL A 109 3.29 -3.13 -14.03
C VAL A 109 4.08 -2.84 -12.75
N PRO A 110 3.53 -3.06 -11.56
CA PRO A 110 4.27 -2.88 -10.31
C PRO A 110 5.33 -3.98 -10.17
N VAL A 111 6.60 -3.58 -9.97
CA VAL A 111 7.74 -4.50 -9.85
C VAL A 111 8.46 -4.38 -8.50
N ILE A 112 8.27 -3.27 -7.78
CA ILE A 112 8.66 -3.08 -6.38
C ILE A 112 7.45 -2.52 -5.65
N GLY A 113 7.24 -2.98 -4.42
CA GLY A 113 6.24 -2.44 -3.51
C GLY A 113 6.73 -2.44 -2.08
N VAL A 114 6.52 -1.32 -1.39
CA VAL A 114 6.82 -1.17 0.04
C VAL A 114 5.64 -0.50 0.71
N ILE A 115 5.17 -1.10 1.80
CA ILE A 115 4.14 -0.54 2.68
C ILE A 115 4.65 -0.60 4.11
N PHE A 116 4.73 0.55 4.75
CA PHE A 116 5.07 0.64 6.17
C PHE A 116 3.90 1.23 6.96
N SER A 117 3.49 0.55 8.02
CA SER A 117 2.50 1.06 8.97
C SER A 117 3.19 1.62 10.21
N PRO A 118 3.25 2.95 10.39
CA PRO A 118 4.07 3.56 11.45
C PRO A 118 3.60 3.24 12.87
N VAL A 119 2.30 3.04 13.07
CA VAL A 119 1.71 2.73 14.39
C VAL A 119 1.78 1.25 14.71
N PHE A 120 1.45 0.39 13.75
CA PHE A 120 1.55 -1.06 13.92
C PHE A 120 2.99 -1.55 13.87
N LYS A 121 3.89 -0.74 13.30
CA LYS A 121 5.32 -1.06 13.10
C LYS A 121 5.53 -2.32 12.27
N ASP A 122 4.63 -2.57 11.31
CA ASP A 122 4.72 -3.64 10.32
C ASP A 122 5.27 -3.07 9.01
N LEU A 123 6.33 -3.68 8.48
CA LEU A 123 6.90 -3.37 7.17
C LEU A 123 6.64 -4.52 6.21
N TYR A 124 6.01 -4.22 5.08
CA TYR A 124 5.81 -5.15 3.97
C TYR A 124 6.59 -4.66 2.76
N PHE A 125 7.28 -5.56 2.09
CA PHE A 125 8.02 -5.22 0.89
C PHE A 125 8.10 -6.41 -0.08
N ALA A 126 8.19 -6.08 -1.36
CA ALA A 126 8.27 -7.09 -2.42
C ALA A 126 9.06 -6.58 -3.62
N SER A 127 9.65 -7.50 -4.36
CA SER A 127 10.05 -7.30 -5.75
C SER A 127 9.82 -8.56 -6.57
N ASP A 128 9.69 -8.41 -7.88
CA ASP A 128 9.50 -9.54 -8.79
C ASP A 128 10.67 -10.54 -8.76
N GLU A 129 11.86 -10.07 -8.39
CA GLU A 129 13.06 -10.93 -8.30
C GLU A 129 13.14 -11.71 -6.98
N LEU A 130 12.65 -11.14 -5.87
CA LEU A 130 12.88 -11.67 -4.53
C LEU A 130 11.62 -12.33 -3.92
N GLY A 131 10.43 -11.93 -4.38
CA GLY A 131 9.17 -12.29 -3.76
C GLY A 131 8.69 -11.25 -2.75
N SER A 132 7.80 -11.65 -1.84
CA SER A 132 7.13 -10.78 -0.90
C SER A 132 7.45 -11.15 0.55
N PHE A 133 7.66 -10.14 1.41
CA PHE A 133 8.13 -10.29 2.78
C PHE A 133 7.39 -9.38 3.74
N LYS A 134 7.39 -9.78 5.01
CA LYS A 134 6.95 -8.98 6.15
C LYS A 134 8.02 -8.98 7.24
N MET A 135 8.43 -7.80 7.68
CA MET A 135 9.09 -7.60 8.97
C MET A 135 8.02 -7.19 9.98
N ASP A 136 7.79 -8.02 10.97
CA ASP A 136 6.79 -7.74 11.99
C ASP A 136 7.29 -6.77 13.07
N ARG A 137 6.35 -6.26 13.87
CA ARG A 137 6.60 -5.26 14.92
C ARG A 137 7.76 -5.62 15.84
N HIS A 138 7.90 -6.86 16.25
CA HIS A 138 8.92 -7.25 17.24
C HIS A 138 10.32 -7.08 16.64
N ILE A 139 10.52 -7.59 15.44
CA ILE A 139 11.79 -7.46 14.73
C ILE A 139 12.08 -6.01 14.37
N TYR A 140 11.07 -5.25 13.92
CA TYR A 140 11.25 -3.84 13.60
C TYR A 140 11.73 -3.04 14.84
N ILE A 141 11.12 -3.25 16.01
CA ILE A 141 11.50 -2.54 17.24
C ILE A 141 12.95 -2.89 17.66
N GLU A 142 13.37 -4.14 17.53
CA GLU A 142 14.74 -4.56 17.82
C GLU A 142 15.77 -3.92 16.88
N LEU A 143 15.39 -3.64 15.65
CA LEU A 143 16.26 -3.13 14.59
C LEU A 143 16.12 -1.62 14.36
N GLU A 144 15.10 -0.94 14.92
CA GLU A 144 14.68 0.42 14.55
C GLU A 144 15.85 1.42 14.49
N ASP A 145 16.78 1.36 15.44
CA ASP A 145 17.92 2.29 15.49
C ASP A 145 19.04 1.92 14.51
N LYS A 146 19.13 0.66 14.10
CA LYS A 146 20.18 0.11 13.23
C LYS A 146 19.74 -0.12 11.79
N ILE A 147 18.44 -0.14 11.53
CA ILE A 147 17.86 -0.60 10.26
C ILE A 147 18.40 0.19 9.05
N LYS A 148 18.73 1.47 9.24
CA LYS A 148 19.33 2.34 8.21
C LYS A 148 20.72 1.88 7.77
N ASP A 149 21.41 1.11 8.60
CA ASP A 149 22.78 0.63 8.36
C ASP A 149 22.78 -0.84 7.89
N LEU A 150 21.60 -1.49 7.84
CA LEU A 150 21.47 -2.87 7.36
C LEU A 150 21.47 -2.94 5.84
N SER A 151 22.12 -3.95 5.30
CA SER A 151 21.99 -4.30 3.90
C SER A 151 20.59 -4.86 3.60
N LEU A 152 20.21 -4.87 2.32
CA LEU A 152 18.93 -5.47 1.90
C LEU A 152 18.84 -6.95 2.30
N GLU A 153 19.93 -7.71 2.17
CA GLU A 153 20.00 -9.12 2.57
C GLU A 153 19.75 -9.31 4.06
N GLN A 154 20.27 -8.42 4.90
CA GLN A 154 20.02 -8.44 6.35
C GLN A 154 18.56 -8.11 6.68
N ILE A 155 17.94 -7.15 5.97
CA ILE A 155 16.51 -6.84 6.11
C ILE A 155 15.66 -8.05 5.69
N ILE A 156 15.97 -8.69 4.58
CA ILE A 156 15.27 -9.89 4.10
C ILE A 156 15.41 -11.04 5.10
N SER A 157 16.61 -11.32 5.59
CA SER A 157 16.85 -12.41 6.55
C SER A 157 16.15 -12.21 7.89
N SER A 158 15.89 -10.95 8.25
CA SER A 158 15.12 -10.58 9.45
C SER A 158 13.60 -10.54 9.21
N SER A 159 13.15 -10.88 8.00
CA SER A 159 11.75 -10.82 7.60
C SER A 159 11.19 -12.21 7.28
N LYS A 160 9.87 -12.34 7.34
CA LYS A 160 9.18 -13.58 6.99
C LYS A 160 8.65 -13.49 5.56
N LYS A 161 8.85 -14.55 4.77
CA LYS A 161 8.29 -14.63 3.41
C LYS A 161 6.78 -14.78 3.46
N LEU A 162 6.07 -14.06 2.59
CA LEU A 162 4.62 -14.17 2.45
C LEU A 162 4.25 -15.30 1.48
N PRO A 163 3.12 -15.97 1.70
CA PRO A 163 2.16 -15.76 2.79
C PRO A 163 2.64 -16.35 4.12
N LEU A 164 2.13 -15.81 5.25
CA LEU A 164 2.48 -16.27 6.60
C LEU A 164 1.68 -17.50 7.02
N GLN A 165 0.50 -17.68 6.46
CA GLN A 165 -0.46 -18.73 6.82
C GLN A 165 -1.33 -19.13 5.63
N GLN A 166 -1.97 -20.27 5.75
CA GLN A 166 -3.03 -20.68 4.82
C GLN A 166 -4.27 -19.79 5.00
N LEU A 167 -5.11 -19.73 3.98
CA LEU A 167 -6.36 -19.00 4.04
C LEU A 167 -7.28 -19.54 5.15
N PRO A 168 -8.11 -18.68 5.77
CA PRO A 168 -9.08 -19.12 6.79
C PRO A 168 -10.05 -20.16 6.25
N LYS A 169 -10.50 -21.07 7.11
CA LYS A 169 -11.54 -22.07 6.74
C LYS A 169 -12.87 -21.44 6.37
N VAL A 170 -13.28 -20.39 7.10
CA VAL A 170 -14.44 -19.57 6.76
C VAL A 170 -14.01 -18.53 5.74
N TYR A 171 -14.76 -18.41 4.65
CA TYR A 171 -14.44 -17.44 3.62
C TYR A 171 -14.47 -16.02 4.17
N THR A 172 -13.33 -15.36 4.19
CA THR A 172 -13.13 -14.08 4.87
C THR A 172 -12.89 -12.96 3.87
N VAL A 173 -13.67 -11.89 3.99
CA VAL A 173 -13.57 -10.67 3.18
C VAL A 173 -12.97 -9.54 4.02
N VAL A 174 -11.98 -8.82 3.46
CA VAL A 174 -11.54 -7.55 4.06
C VAL A 174 -12.40 -6.44 3.49
N ALA A 175 -12.94 -5.58 4.36
CA ALA A 175 -13.69 -4.40 3.96
C ALA A 175 -13.06 -3.12 4.52
N SER A 176 -13.31 -2.00 3.84
CA SER A 176 -12.88 -0.69 4.33
C SER A 176 -13.67 -0.29 5.56
N ARG A 177 -12.98 0.19 6.61
CA ARG A 177 -13.63 0.71 7.82
C ARG A 177 -14.45 1.98 7.52
N SER A 178 -13.89 2.88 6.75
CA SER A 178 -14.47 4.23 6.50
C SER A 178 -15.32 4.33 5.23
N HIS A 179 -15.31 3.33 4.34
CA HIS A 179 -16.01 3.38 3.06
C HIS A 179 -16.92 2.17 2.86
N GLN A 180 -17.95 2.07 3.71
CA GLN A 180 -18.98 1.06 3.58
C GLN A 180 -20.15 1.63 2.77
N ASN A 181 -20.33 1.18 1.54
CA ASN A 181 -21.43 1.56 0.66
C ASN A 181 -22.39 0.39 0.40
N GLY A 182 -23.49 0.69 -0.32
CA GLY A 182 -24.50 -0.30 -0.65
C GLY A 182 -23.96 -1.45 -1.52
N ASP A 183 -22.98 -1.18 -2.36
CA ASP A 183 -22.45 -2.18 -3.30
C ASP A 183 -21.58 -3.22 -2.59
N ILE A 184 -20.79 -2.82 -1.59
CA ILE A 184 -20.09 -3.78 -0.71
C ILE A 184 -21.07 -4.72 0.00
N ARG A 185 -22.18 -4.18 0.51
CA ARG A 185 -23.20 -5.02 1.19
C ARG A 185 -23.85 -6.01 0.22
N LYS A 186 -24.19 -5.56 -1.00
CA LYS A 186 -24.72 -6.45 -2.06
C LYS A 186 -23.72 -7.53 -2.44
N TYR A 187 -22.46 -7.16 -2.60
CA TYR A 187 -21.38 -8.10 -2.90
C TYR A 187 -21.23 -9.17 -1.85
N ILE A 188 -21.11 -8.79 -0.56
CA ILE A 188 -21.03 -9.74 0.56
C ILE A 188 -22.27 -10.63 0.63
N GLN A 189 -23.47 -10.08 0.37
CA GLN A 189 -24.69 -10.89 0.35
C GLN A 189 -24.71 -11.93 -0.78
N ALA A 190 -24.20 -11.56 -1.97
CA ALA A 190 -24.05 -12.49 -3.09
C ALA A 190 -23.04 -13.61 -2.77
N LEU A 191 -21.93 -13.28 -2.10
CA LEU A 191 -20.98 -14.27 -1.60
C LEU A 191 -21.62 -15.24 -0.59
N LYS A 192 -22.40 -14.74 0.37
CA LYS A 192 -23.12 -15.58 1.32
C LYS A 192 -24.05 -16.58 0.63
N ASN A 193 -24.72 -16.14 -0.41
CA ASN A 193 -25.64 -17.01 -1.18
C ASN A 193 -24.89 -18.12 -1.95
N SER A 194 -23.64 -17.89 -2.36
CA SER A 194 -22.85 -18.83 -3.16
C SER A 194 -21.88 -19.69 -2.35
N LYS A 195 -21.31 -19.16 -1.27
CA LYS A 195 -20.25 -19.80 -0.47
C LYS A 195 -20.70 -20.19 0.94
N GLY A 196 -21.87 -19.74 1.38
CA GLY A 196 -22.39 -19.99 2.74
C GLY A 196 -21.90 -18.93 3.75
N GLU A 197 -21.35 -19.38 4.87
CA GLU A 197 -20.87 -18.46 5.91
C GLU A 197 -19.70 -17.61 5.42
N ILE A 198 -19.80 -16.30 5.62
CA ILE A 198 -18.76 -15.32 5.27
C ILE A 198 -18.39 -14.52 6.51
N ASP A 199 -17.12 -14.52 6.84
CA ASP A 199 -16.54 -13.59 7.81
C ASP A 199 -16.12 -12.27 7.15
N THR A 200 -16.18 -11.17 7.91
CA THR A 200 -15.79 -9.85 7.41
C THR A 200 -14.92 -9.15 8.44
N ILE A 201 -13.68 -8.85 8.06
CA ILE A 201 -12.73 -8.09 8.87
C ILE A 201 -12.54 -6.68 8.29
N TYR A 202 -12.29 -5.70 9.17
CA TYR A 202 -12.27 -4.30 8.80
C TYR A 202 -10.92 -3.66 9.16
N THR A 203 -10.34 -2.94 8.20
CA THR A 203 -9.17 -2.09 8.42
C THR A 203 -9.15 -0.92 7.44
N GLY A 204 -8.35 0.11 7.73
CA GLY A 204 -8.08 1.24 6.85
C GLY A 204 -6.96 0.99 5.85
N SER A 205 -6.72 1.95 4.96
CA SER A 205 -5.53 2.08 4.12
C SER A 205 -5.20 0.83 3.28
N SER A 206 -4.01 0.78 2.73
CA SER A 206 -3.43 -0.34 1.97
C SER A 206 -3.15 -1.60 2.81
N ILE A 207 -3.28 -1.52 4.15
CA ILE A 207 -3.20 -2.67 5.07
C ILE A 207 -4.12 -3.83 4.62
N LYS A 208 -5.25 -3.52 4.00
CA LYS A 208 -6.19 -4.51 3.45
C LYS A 208 -5.53 -5.48 2.49
N MET A 209 -4.71 -4.98 1.57
CA MET A 209 -3.97 -5.81 0.60
C MET A 209 -2.86 -6.61 1.29
N CYS A 210 -2.21 -6.03 2.30
CA CYS A 210 -1.23 -6.73 3.11
C CYS A 210 -1.84 -7.93 3.86
N TRP A 211 -3.05 -7.78 4.41
CA TRP A 211 -3.74 -8.88 5.10
C TRP A 211 -4.11 -10.04 4.18
N ILE A 212 -4.45 -9.74 2.91
CA ILE A 212 -4.66 -10.81 1.91
C ILE A 212 -3.32 -11.50 1.59
N ALA A 213 -2.26 -10.71 1.41
CA ALA A 213 -0.91 -11.26 1.15
C ALA A 213 -0.38 -12.13 2.31
N GLU A 214 -0.75 -11.82 3.56
CA GLU A 214 -0.46 -12.66 4.73
C GLU A 214 -1.24 -13.99 4.75
N GLY A 215 -2.39 -14.06 4.07
CA GLY A 215 -3.34 -15.18 4.16
C GLY A 215 -4.42 -15.00 5.23
N LYS A 216 -4.62 -13.80 5.78
CA LYS A 216 -5.66 -13.51 6.78
C LYS A 216 -7.06 -13.43 6.20
N ALA A 217 -7.18 -13.16 4.90
CA ALA A 217 -8.45 -13.07 4.19
C ALA A 217 -8.30 -13.53 2.73
N HIS A 218 -9.41 -13.85 2.10
CA HIS A 218 -9.48 -14.32 0.73
C HIS A 218 -9.48 -13.18 -0.28
N GLU A 219 -10.24 -12.12 0.03
CA GLU A 219 -10.45 -11.04 -0.91
C GLU A 219 -10.78 -9.69 -0.27
N TYR A 220 -10.53 -8.63 -1.05
CA TYR A 220 -10.90 -7.25 -0.78
C TYR A 220 -11.60 -6.66 -2.02
N PRO A 221 -12.93 -6.62 -2.05
CA PRO A 221 -13.69 -5.90 -3.07
C PRO A 221 -13.65 -4.40 -2.81
N ARG A 222 -13.33 -3.60 -3.82
CA ARG A 222 -13.32 -2.14 -3.73
C ARG A 222 -14.29 -1.52 -4.72
N TYR A 223 -15.34 -0.92 -4.18
CA TYR A 223 -16.26 -0.05 -4.89
C TYR A 223 -16.05 1.39 -4.43
N GLY A 224 -15.86 2.28 -5.39
CA GLY A 224 -15.61 3.68 -5.14
C GLY A 224 -14.15 4.08 -5.37
N ARG A 225 -13.96 5.38 -5.51
CA ARG A 225 -12.73 5.98 -6.00
C ARG A 225 -11.54 5.64 -5.13
N THR A 226 -10.47 5.22 -5.77
CA THR A 226 -9.10 5.16 -5.27
C THR A 226 -8.17 5.61 -6.40
N MET A 227 -6.94 5.97 -6.04
CA MET A 227 -5.94 6.41 -6.98
C MET A 227 -4.85 5.35 -7.16
N GLU A 228 -4.00 5.51 -8.17
CA GLU A 228 -2.90 4.55 -8.44
C GLU A 228 -1.98 4.37 -7.23
N TRP A 229 -1.70 5.42 -6.49
CA TRP A 229 -0.81 5.38 -5.32
C TRP A 229 -1.40 4.62 -4.12
N ASP A 230 -2.74 4.50 -4.02
CA ASP A 230 -3.40 3.68 -2.98
C ASP A 230 -3.18 2.18 -3.19
N THR A 231 -2.87 1.74 -4.43
CA THR A 231 -2.91 0.32 -4.77
C THR A 231 -1.60 -0.25 -5.30
N CYS A 232 -0.74 0.55 -5.92
CA CYS A 232 0.43 0.05 -6.64
C CYS A 232 1.39 -0.74 -5.76
N ALA A 233 1.71 -0.26 -4.56
CA ALA A 233 2.57 -0.96 -3.61
C ALA A 233 1.94 -2.27 -3.13
N GLY A 234 0.66 -2.20 -2.73
CA GLY A 234 -0.09 -3.39 -2.30
C GLY A 234 -0.26 -4.42 -3.41
N HIS A 235 -0.41 -3.99 -4.66
CA HIS A 235 -0.47 -4.89 -5.81
C HIS A 235 0.83 -5.67 -5.99
N CYS A 236 1.98 -5.00 -5.91
CA CYS A 236 3.26 -5.68 -5.99
C CYS A 236 3.42 -6.72 -4.87
N ILE A 237 3.10 -6.34 -3.63
CA ILE A 237 3.20 -7.21 -2.47
C ILE A 237 2.27 -8.41 -2.62
N LEU A 238 1.01 -8.19 -2.98
CA LEU A 238 0.01 -9.24 -3.13
C LEU A 238 0.34 -10.19 -4.29
N LYS A 239 0.73 -9.66 -5.45
CA LYS A 239 1.14 -10.43 -6.63
C LYS A 239 2.29 -11.39 -6.28
N ASN A 240 3.30 -10.91 -5.59
CA ASN A 240 4.46 -11.70 -5.19
C ASN A 240 4.21 -12.63 -3.98
N ALA A 241 3.01 -12.55 -3.38
CA ALA A 241 2.49 -13.49 -2.38
C ALA A 241 1.49 -14.51 -2.96
N GLY A 242 1.35 -14.57 -4.30
CA GLY A 242 0.47 -15.50 -5.00
C GLY A 242 -0.97 -15.01 -5.18
N GLY A 243 -1.23 -13.70 -5.04
CA GLY A 243 -2.53 -13.10 -5.29
C GLY A 243 -2.55 -12.21 -6.54
N ALA A 244 -3.65 -11.48 -6.72
CA ALA A 244 -3.84 -10.54 -7.83
C ALA A 244 -4.75 -9.38 -7.43
N ILE A 245 -4.66 -8.27 -8.19
CA ILE A 245 -5.66 -7.20 -8.16
C ILE A 245 -6.19 -7.03 -9.58
N VAL A 246 -7.47 -7.30 -9.76
CA VAL A 246 -8.13 -7.24 -11.06
C VAL A 246 -9.25 -6.23 -11.07
N GLU A 247 -9.46 -5.59 -12.19
CA GLU A 247 -10.64 -4.77 -12.47
C GLU A 247 -11.91 -5.63 -12.45
N MET A 248 -12.98 -5.16 -11.81
CA MET A 248 -14.20 -5.96 -11.63
C MET A 248 -14.92 -6.24 -12.94
N GLU A 249 -14.87 -5.32 -13.90
CA GLU A 249 -15.56 -5.46 -15.19
C GLU A 249 -14.77 -6.33 -16.16
N THR A 250 -13.52 -5.98 -16.44
CA THR A 250 -12.70 -6.64 -17.46
C THR A 250 -12.02 -7.92 -16.97
N LYS A 251 -11.87 -8.08 -15.65
CA LYS A 251 -11.08 -9.15 -15.01
C LYS A 251 -9.60 -9.11 -15.34
N GLU A 252 -9.13 -8.05 -15.96
CA GLU A 252 -7.71 -7.83 -16.22
C GLU A 252 -6.99 -7.27 -14.99
N ASN A 253 -5.70 -7.54 -14.86
CA ASN A 253 -4.90 -6.95 -13.79
C ASN A 253 -4.87 -5.43 -13.89
N LEU A 254 -4.95 -4.74 -12.76
CA LEU A 254 -4.80 -3.29 -12.74
C LEU A 254 -3.47 -2.88 -13.37
N ARG A 255 -3.53 -1.79 -14.14
CA ARG A 255 -2.38 -1.15 -14.76
C ARG A 255 -2.17 0.23 -14.15
N TYR A 256 -0.95 0.72 -14.27
CA TYR A 256 -0.50 1.96 -13.67
C TYR A 256 0.07 2.91 -14.73
N ASN A 257 0.20 4.19 -14.39
CA ASN A 257 0.54 5.26 -15.33
C ASN A 257 -0.51 5.42 -16.43
N LYS A 258 -1.79 5.29 -16.07
CA LYS A 258 -2.94 5.45 -17.00
C LYS A 258 -3.19 6.93 -17.30
N LEU A 259 -3.97 7.20 -18.35
CA LEU A 259 -4.48 8.55 -18.65
C LEU A 259 -5.28 9.09 -17.46
N ASP A 260 -6.26 8.35 -17.00
CA ASP A 260 -6.93 8.60 -15.72
C ASP A 260 -6.24 7.77 -14.64
N ILE A 261 -5.62 8.48 -13.69
CA ILE A 261 -4.92 7.86 -12.55
C ILE A 261 -5.87 7.34 -11.47
N ALA A 262 -7.18 7.56 -11.60
CA ALA A 262 -8.17 6.89 -10.76
C ALA A 262 -8.24 5.40 -11.12
N ASN A 263 -8.41 4.56 -10.11
CA ASN A 263 -8.63 3.14 -10.32
C ASN A 263 -10.10 2.87 -10.61
N PRO A 264 -10.40 1.92 -11.50
CA PRO A 264 -11.74 1.33 -11.61
C PRO A 264 -12.10 0.58 -10.32
N ASN A 265 -13.35 0.13 -10.20
CA ASN A 265 -13.71 -0.84 -9.17
C ASN A 265 -12.87 -2.11 -9.35
N PHE A 266 -12.30 -2.63 -8.26
CA PHE A 266 -11.39 -3.75 -8.32
C PHE A 266 -11.64 -4.81 -7.25
N LEU A 267 -11.12 -5.99 -7.51
CA LEU A 267 -11.04 -7.09 -6.56
C LEU A 267 -9.59 -7.46 -6.33
N ALA A 268 -9.11 -7.30 -5.09
CA ALA A 268 -7.85 -7.86 -4.67
C ALA A 268 -8.11 -9.21 -4.01
N TYR A 269 -7.43 -10.27 -4.39
CA TYR A 269 -7.69 -11.61 -3.89
C TYR A 269 -6.45 -12.50 -3.91
N ARG A 270 -6.51 -13.57 -3.15
CA ARG A 270 -5.59 -14.69 -3.23
C ARG A 270 -6.39 -15.98 -3.39
N ALA A 271 -6.06 -16.74 -4.41
CA ALA A 271 -6.60 -18.09 -4.59
C ALA A 271 -5.87 -19.09 -3.68
N GLU A 272 -6.54 -20.21 -3.38
CA GLU A 272 -5.95 -21.36 -2.69
C GLU A 272 -4.83 -22.00 -3.47
#